data_f1e4be2e08f229fa05f4187f2d8de162
#
_entry.id   f1e4be2e08f229fa05f4187f2d8de162
#
_cell.length_a   1.000
_cell.length_b   1.000
_cell.length_c   1.000
_cell.angle_alpha   90.00
_cell.angle_beta   90.00
_cell.angle_gamma   90.00
#
_symmetry.space_group_name_H-M   'P 1'
#
loop_
_entity.id
_entity.type
_entity.pdbx_description
1 polymer ?
#
loop_
_entity_poly.entity_id
_entity_poly.type
_entity_poly.pdbx_seq_one_letter_code
_entity_poly.pdbx_strand_id
1 'polypeptide(L)'
;ALQKQFESDENFDVIINPEKGDLEIWRNRTVVEDDAVENENTEISLSEVKAIDPSYEVGDEYADQIDMTKFGRRAVLSLRQNLASRILDLEKAALFEKYSEKVGEIVSGEVYQVWKKEVLVRDDEDNDLVLPKMEQIPNDFYRKGDTIKAIVKSVEMNNNQPRIILSRTDNQFLERLFEQEVPEIFDGLITIK
;
A
#
# COMPACT_ATOMS: atom_id res chain seq x y z
N ALA A 1 1.94 -1.48 -18.01
CA ALA A 1 1.12 -2.21 -18.99
C ALA A 1 1.05 -1.45 -20.31
N LEU A 2 0.74 -0.16 -20.28
CA LEU A 2 0.69 0.73 -21.46
C LEU A 2 2.05 0.78 -22.18
N GLN A 3 3.13 0.98 -21.44
CA GLN A 3 4.50 1.02 -21.97
C GLN A 3 4.91 -0.23 -22.76
N LYS A 4 4.37 -1.41 -22.40
CA LYS A 4 4.63 -2.67 -23.14
C LYS A 4 3.83 -2.79 -24.44
N GLN A 5 2.73 -2.05 -24.56
CA GLN A 5 1.83 -2.16 -25.70
C GLN A 5 2.01 -1.00 -26.69
N PHE A 6 2.37 0.19 -26.18
CA PHE A 6 2.47 1.43 -26.95
C PHE A 6 3.88 2.02 -26.97
N GLU A 7 4.87 1.33 -26.40
CA GLU A 7 6.29 1.72 -26.31
C GLU A 7 6.56 3.01 -25.51
N SER A 8 5.54 3.78 -25.17
CA SER A 8 5.58 4.98 -24.32
C SER A 8 4.38 5.03 -23.38
N ASP A 9 4.48 5.75 -22.29
CA ASP A 9 3.42 6.05 -21.32
C ASP A 9 3.20 7.56 -21.11
N GLU A 10 4.01 8.40 -21.75
CA GLU A 10 3.99 9.85 -21.57
C GLU A 10 2.74 10.54 -22.14
N ASN A 11 2.10 9.91 -23.14
CA ASN A 11 0.96 10.48 -23.85
C ASN A 11 -0.40 9.92 -23.37
N PHE A 12 -0.44 9.33 -22.18
CA PHE A 12 -1.65 8.71 -21.66
C PHE A 12 -2.08 9.34 -20.35
N ASP A 13 -3.34 9.74 -20.30
CA ASP A 13 -4.01 10.15 -19.08
C ASP A 13 -4.90 9.04 -18.57
N VAL A 14 -4.78 8.76 -17.28
CA VAL A 14 -5.57 7.71 -16.61
C VAL A 14 -6.48 8.36 -15.59
N ILE A 15 -7.77 8.28 -15.82
CA ILE A 15 -8.80 8.83 -14.94
C ILE A 15 -9.49 7.67 -14.23
N ILE A 16 -9.46 7.71 -12.91
CA ILE A 16 -10.13 6.73 -12.05
C ILE A 16 -11.27 7.42 -11.33
N ASN A 17 -12.48 6.90 -11.50
CA ASN A 17 -13.63 7.34 -10.72
C ASN A 17 -13.79 6.41 -9.50
N PRO A 18 -13.43 6.85 -8.28
CA PRO A 18 -13.47 5.99 -7.09
C PRO A 18 -14.90 5.60 -6.66
N GLU A 19 -15.91 6.41 -6.99
CA GLU A 19 -17.29 6.15 -6.62
C GLU A 19 -17.94 5.05 -7.47
N LYS A 20 -17.62 5.02 -8.77
CA LYS A 20 -18.16 4.05 -9.71
C LYS A 20 -17.23 2.87 -9.96
N GLY A 21 -15.94 3.00 -9.60
CA GLY A 21 -14.91 2.02 -9.92
C GLY A 21 -14.55 1.97 -11.40
N ASP A 22 -14.89 3.00 -12.16
CA ASP A 22 -14.61 3.10 -13.59
C ASP A 22 -13.19 3.60 -13.82
N LEU A 23 -12.51 3.01 -14.79
CA LEU A 23 -11.19 3.38 -15.25
C LEU A 23 -11.29 3.84 -16.71
N GLU A 24 -10.88 5.06 -16.96
CA GLU A 24 -10.78 5.60 -18.31
C GLU A 24 -9.32 5.87 -18.65
N ILE A 25 -8.91 5.50 -19.85
CA ILE A 25 -7.58 5.76 -20.37
C ILE A 25 -7.74 6.62 -21.62
N TRP A 26 -7.14 7.79 -21.58
CA TRP A 26 -7.14 8.74 -22.68
C TRP A 26 -5.74 8.80 -23.28
N ARG A 27 -5.64 8.79 -24.60
CA ARG A 27 -4.40 8.93 -25.32
C ARG A 27 -4.40 10.29 -26.00
N ASN A 28 -3.39 11.11 -25.69
CA ASN A 28 -3.20 12.44 -26.27
C ASN A 28 -2.28 12.31 -27.50
N ARG A 29 -2.78 12.74 -28.65
CA ARG A 29 -2.03 12.73 -29.92
C ARG A 29 -2.03 14.10 -30.52
N THR A 30 -0.92 14.46 -31.19
CA THR A 30 -0.82 15.71 -31.94
C THR A 30 -1.35 15.52 -33.36
N VAL A 31 -2.18 16.45 -33.83
CA VAL A 31 -2.69 16.46 -35.20
C VAL A 31 -1.60 16.91 -36.16
N VAL A 32 -1.24 16.07 -37.11
CA VAL A 32 -0.23 16.33 -38.13
C VAL A 32 -0.83 16.22 -39.54
N GLU A 33 -0.10 16.68 -40.55
CA GLU A 33 -0.50 16.46 -41.94
C GLU A 33 -0.51 14.95 -42.28
N ASP A 34 -1.36 14.54 -43.21
CA ASP A 34 -1.61 13.13 -43.54
C ASP A 34 -0.34 12.36 -43.92
N ASP A 35 0.62 13.02 -44.56
CA ASP A 35 1.89 12.42 -44.98
C ASP A 35 3.01 12.55 -43.92
N ALA A 36 2.75 13.22 -42.80
CA ALA A 36 3.73 13.53 -41.75
C ALA A 36 3.62 12.67 -40.52
N VAL A 37 2.72 11.67 -40.48
CA VAL A 37 2.57 10.74 -39.33
C VAL A 37 3.77 9.82 -39.25
N GLU A 38 4.64 10.01 -38.24
CA GLU A 38 5.80 9.16 -38.00
C GLU A 38 5.44 8.08 -36.96
N ASN A 39 4.61 8.40 -35.98
CA ASN A 39 4.24 7.49 -34.90
C ASN A 39 2.73 7.58 -34.58
N GLU A 40 1.98 6.55 -34.92
CA GLU A 40 0.53 6.45 -34.70
C GLU A 40 0.12 6.54 -33.21
N ASN A 41 1.05 6.34 -32.26
CA ASN A 41 0.78 6.46 -30.84
C ASN A 41 0.80 7.90 -30.34
N THR A 42 1.58 8.76 -30.95
CA THR A 42 1.77 10.17 -30.57
C THR A 42 1.14 11.15 -31.54
N GLU A 43 0.85 10.71 -32.75
CA GLU A 43 0.39 11.55 -33.87
C GLU A 43 -0.88 10.96 -34.48
N ILE A 44 -1.67 11.81 -35.06
CA ILE A 44 -2.88 11.45 -35.82
C ILE A 44 -3.01 12.35 -37.05
N SER A 45 -3.45 11.79 -38.16
CA SER A 45 -3.62 12.53 -39.38
C SER A 45 -4.81 13.52 -39.31
N LEU A 46 -4.65 14.66 -39.94
CA LEU A 46 -5.68 15.70 -39.99
C LEU A 46 -6.98 15.20 -40.62
N SER A 47 -6.89 14.33 -41.64
CA SER A 47 -8.09 13.78 -42.31
C SER A 47 -8.87 12.83 -41.39
N GLU A 48 -8.20 12.02 -40.53
CA GLU A 48 -8.87 11.18 -39.58
C GLU A 48 -9.59 11.98 -38.49
N VAL A 49 -8.96 13.04 -37.97
CA VAL A 49 -9.57 13.88 -36.93
C VAL A 49 -10.70 14.70 -37.48
N LYS A 50 -10.59 15.26 -38.70
CA LYS A 50 -11.66 16.02 -39.34
C LYS A 50 -12.88 15.20 -39.71
N ALA A 51 -12.74 13.88 -39.83
CA ALA A 51 -13.88 12.97 -39.99
C ALA A 51 -14.71 12.85 -38.71
N ILE A 52 -14.10 13.14 -37.56
CA ILE A 52 -14.75 13.10 -36.24
C ILE A 52 -15.25 14.49 -35.86
N ASP A 53 -14.38 15.48 -35.94
CA ASP A 53 -14.70 16.88 -35.67
C ASP A 53 -13.94 17.81 -36.64
N PRO A 54 -14.67 18.55 -37.51
CA PRO A 54 -14.07 19.43 -38.51
C PRO A 54 -13.31 20.65 -37.96
N SER A 55 -13.39 20.92 -36.67
CA SER A 55 -12.81 22.12 -36.03
C SER A 55 -11.31 22.03 -35.78
N TYR A 56 -10.71 20.81 -35.84
CA TYR A 56 -9.30 20.61 -35.56
C TYR A 56 -8.38 21.09 -36.68
N GLU A 57 -7.24 21.65 -36.27
CA GLU A 57 -6.17 22.13 -37.16
C GLU A 57 -4.87 21.37 -36.88
N VAL A 58 -3.90 21.49 -37.82
CA VAL A 58 -2.56 20.90 -37.64
C VAL A 58 -1.86 21.56 -36.44
N GLY A 59 -1.37 20.76 -35.51
CA GLY A 59 -0.73 21.18 -34.25
C GLY A 59 -1.64 21.14 -33.03
N ASP A 60 -2.94 20.87 -33.22
CA ASP A 60 -3.86 20.70 -32.10
C ASP A 60 -3.61 19.36 -31.35
N GLU A 61 -3.95 19.33 -30.09
CA GLU A 61 -3.96 18.08 -29.29
C GLU A 61 -5.33 17.41 -29.38
N TYR A 62 -5.33 16.16 -29.79
CA TYR A 62 -6.51 15.31 -29.87
C TYR A 62 -6.43 14.19 -28.84
N ALA A 63 -7.41 14.13 -27.94
CA ALA A 63 -7.53 13.08 -26.95
C ALA A 63 -8.55 12.03 -27.38
N ASP A 64 -8.13 10.78 -27.53
CA ASP A 64 -9.02 9.66 -27.81
C ASP A 64 -9.08 8.69 -26.62
N GLN A 65 -10.30 8.29 -26.27
CA GLN A 65 -10.52 7.30 -25.23
C GLN A 65 -10.18 5.89 -25.74
N ILE A 66 -9.29 5.21 -25.03
CA ILE A 66 -8.91 3.87 -25.38
C ILE A 66 -9.94 2.89 -24.81
N ASP A 67 -10.57 2.11 -25.68
CA ASP A 67 -11.46 1.06 -25.27
C ASP A 67 -10.68 -0.12 -24.65
N MET A 68 -10.90 -0.34 -23.36
CA MET A 68 -10.27 -1.43 -22.60
C MET A 68 -10.60 -2.81 -23.18
N THR A 69 -11.67 -2.97 -23.92
CA THR A 69 -12.04 -4.24 -24.56
C THR A 69 -11.09 -4.63 -25.68
N LYS A 70 -10.40 -3.64 -26.29
CA LYS A 70 -9.38 -3.86 -27.32
C LYS A 70 -8.06 -4.36 -26.76
N PHE A 71 -7.85 -4.24 -25.43
CA PHE A 71 -6.68 -4.82 -24.79
C PHE A 71 -6.78 -6.34 -24.78
N GLY A 72 -5.78 -7.02 -25.28
CA GLY A 72 -5.72 -8.48 -25.23
C GLY A 72 -5.76 -8.99 -23.77
N ARG A 73 -6.33 -10.17 -23.54
CA ARG A 73 -6.48 -10.79 -22.21
C ARG A 73 -5.20 -10.76 -21.36
N ARG A 74 -4.02 -10.88 -22.00
CA ARG A 74 -2.71 -10.82 -21.30
C ARG A 74 -2.41 -9.44 -20.75
N ALA A 75 -2.76 -8.38 -21.47
CA ALA A 75 -2.54 -7.01 -21.02
C ALA A 75 -3.44 -6.68 -19.82
N VAL A 76 -4.71 -7.09 -19.86
CA VAL A 76 -5.66 -6.92 -18.73
C VAL A 76 -5.21 -7.69 -17.50
N LEU A 77 -4.74 -8.93 -17.64
CA LEU A 77 -4.20 -9.71 -16.54
C LEU A 77 -2.94 -9.07 -15.93
N SER A 78 -2.03 -8.59 -16.78
CA SER A 78 -0.81 -7.88 -16.35
C SER A 78 -1.15 -6.58 -15.60
N LEU A 79 -2.12 -5.81 -16.10
CA LEU A 79 -2.61 -4.61 -15.43
C LEU A 79 -3.16 -4.93 -14.04
N ARG A 80 -4.03 -5.94 -13.95
CA ARG A 80 -4.61 -6.40 -12.67
C ARG A 80 -3.55 -6.82 -11.67
N GLN A 81 -2.56 -7.61 -12.11
CA GLN A 81 -1.46 -8.05 -11.25
C GLN A 81 -0.60 -6.89 -10.77
N ASN A 82 -0.27 -5.94 -11.65
CA ASN A 82 0.52 -4.76 -11.29
C ASN A 82 -0.24 -3.85 -10.31
N LEU A 83 -1.54 -3.65 -10.52
CA LEU A 83 -2.37 -2.88 -9.58
C LEU A 83 -2.43 -3.55 -8.21
N ALA A 84 -2.71 -4.86 -8.17
CA ALA A 84 -2.74 -5.60 -6.91
C ALA A 84 -1.40 -5.53 -6.17
N SER A 85 -0.27 -5.66 -6.89
CA SER A 85 1.06 -5.52 -6.28
C SER A 85 1.30 -4.12 -5.73
N ARG A 86 0.90 -3.06 -6.45
CA ARG A 86 1.07 -1.68 -6.00
C ARG A 86 0.20 -1.35 -4.78
N ILE A 87 -1.04 -1.84 -4.76
CA ILE A 87 -1.93 -1.68 -3.59
C ILE A 87 -1.29 -2.34 -2.37
N LEU A 88 -0.83 -3.59 -2.49
CA LEU A 88 -0.13 -4.29 -1.40
C LEU A 88 1.12 -3.54 -0.93
N ASP A 89 1.89 -2.94 -1.84
CA ASP A 89 3.07 -2.16 -1.46
C ASP A 89 2.69 -0.89 -0.67
N LEU A 90 1.59 -0.23 -1.05
CA LEU A 90 1.06 0.94 -0.32
C LEU A 90 0.52 0.55 1.06
N GLU A 91 -0.23 -0.56 1.15
CA GLU A 91 -0.73 -1.08 2.43
C GLU A 91 0.42 -1.42 3.39
N LYS A 92 1.49 -2.04 2.89
CA LYS A 92 2.69 -2.34 3.67
C LYS A 92 3.41 -1.07 4.14
N ALA A 93 3.52 -0.07 3.28
CA ALA A 93 4.15 1.21 3.63
C ALA A 93 3.33 1.94 4.72
N ALA A 94 2.01 1.99 4.57
CA ALA A 94 1.11 2.57 5.56
C ALA A 94 1.17 1.83 6.91
N LEU A 95 1.23 0.49 6.88
CA LEU A 95 1.39 -0.33 8.08
C LEU A 95 2.73 -0.06 8.79
N PHE A 96 3.81 0.03 8.01
CA PHE A 96 5.13 0.36 8.55
C PHE A 96 5.13 1.74 9.23
N GLU A 97 4.59 2.76 8.59
CA GLU A 97 4.50 4.12 9.13
C GLU A 97 3.66 4.15 10.41
N LYS A 98 2.46 3.55 10.37
CA LYS A 98 1.55 3.45 11.52
C LYS A 98 2.20 2.86 12.76
N TYR A 99 2.92 1.74 12.60
CA TYR A 99 3.56 1.08 13.75
C TYR A 99 4.91 1.69 14.12
N SER A 100 5.57 2.41 13.21
CA SER A 100 6.77 3.19 13.55
C SER A 100 6.45 4.34 14.51
N GLU A 101 5.27 4.95 14.38
CA GLU A 101 4.78 5.96 15.33
C GLU A 101 4.40 5.36 16.69
N LYS A 102 3.99 4.09 16.70
CA LYS A 102 3.60 3.36 17.91
C LYS A 102 4.75 2.67 18.65
N VAL A 103 6.00 2.87 18.22
CA VAL A 103 7.16 2.33 18.95
C VAL A 103 7.20 2.91 20.36
N GLY A 104 7.28 2.04 21.37
CA GLY A 104 7.20 2.43 22.77
C GLY A 104 5.77 2.50 23.33
N GLU A 105 4.74 2.15 22.56
CA GLU A 105 3.36 2.06 23.03
C GLU A 105 2.94 0.60 23.29
N ILE A 106 1.98 0.45 24.21
CA ILE A 106 1.37 -0.87 24.48
C ILE A 106 0.33 -1.15 23.42
N VAL A 107 0.44 -2.32 22.82
CA VAL A 107 -0.57 -2.91 21.94
C VAL A 107 -1.11 -4.19 22.53
N SER A 108 -2.39 -4.45 22.28
CA SER A 108 -3.06 -5.69 22.64
C SER A 108 -3.32 -6.51 21.38
N GLY A 109 -3.25 -7.82 21.48
CA GLY A 109 -3.59 -8.68 20.38
C GLY A 109 -3.82 -10.12 20.82
N GLU A 110 -4.45 -10.90 19.94
CA GLU A 110 -4.74 -12.30 20.16
C GLU A 110 -3.64 -13.17 19.56
N VAL A 111 -3.17 -14.13 20.35
CA VAL A 111 -2.22 -15.15 19.90
C VAL A 111 -2.92 -16.09 18.92
N TYR A 112 -2.54 -16.06 17.65
CA TYR A 112 -3.12 -16.96 16.67
C TYR A 112 -2.22 -18.16 16.33
N GLN A 113 -0.90 -18.03 16.54
CA GLN A 113 0.04 -19.13 16.31
C GLN A 113 1.27 -19.05 17.23
N VAL A 114 1.68 -20.18 17.76
CA VAL A 114 2.87 -20.30 18.61
C VAL A 114 3.90 -21.17 17.92
N TRP A 115 5.07 -20.60 17.61
CA TRP A 115 6.22 -21.30 17.04
C TRP A 115 7.34 -21.43 18.08
N LYS A 116 8.32 -22.31 17.80
CA LYS A 116 9.47 -22.52 18.72
C LYS A 116 10.31 -21.26 18.95
N LYS A 117 10.37 -20.36 17.97
CA LYS A 117 11.22 -19.17 18.02
C LYS A 117 10.45 -17.87 18.25
N GLU A 118 9.15 -17.86 18.01
CA GLU A 118 8.32 -16.66 18.06
C GLU A 118 6.84 -17.01 18.25
N VAL A 119 6.10 -16.07 18.80
CA VAL A 119 4.64 -16.11 18.91
C VAL A 119 4.09 -15.07 17.93
N LEU A 120 3.13 -15.49 17.12
CA LEU A 120 2.43 -14.61 16.21
C LEU A 120 1.15 -14.13 16.88
N VAL A 121 1.00 -12.82 16.91
CA VAL A 121 -0.10 -12.11 17.56
C VAL A 121 -0.82 -11.30 16.50
N ARG A 122 -2.12 -11.24 16.57
CA ARG A 122 -2.96 -10.45 15.67
C ARG A 122 -3.66 -9.37 16.45
N ASP A 123 -3.57 -8.14 15.97
CA ASP A 123 -4.30 -7.02 16.55
C ASP A 123 -5.77 -6.97 16.10
N ASP A 124 -6.50 -5.98 16.60
CA ASP A 124 -7.93 -5.79 16.30
C ASP A 124 -8.20 -5.48 14.81
N GLU A 125 -7.18 -5.09 14.04
CA GLU A 125 -7.26 -4.78 12.62
C GLU A 125 -6.71 -5.90 11.72
N ASP A 126 -6.54 -7.12 12.29
CA ASP A 126 -5.96 -8.28 11.59
C ASP A 126 -4.50 -8.11 11.12
N ASN A 127 -3.73 -7.19 11.73
CA ASN A 127 -2.31 -7.05 11.45
C ASN A 127 -1.49 -8.09 12.20
N ASP A 128 -0.49 -8.64 11.53
CA ASP A 128 0.41 -9.64 12.10
C ASP A 128 1.56 -8.99 12.88
N LEU A 129 1.62 -9.27 14.16
CA LEU A 129 2.65 -8.82 15.09
C LEU A 129 3.47 -10.02 15.54
N VAL A 130 4.74 -9.82 15.80
CA VAL A 130 5.68 -10.90 16.14
C VAL A 130 6.27 -10.67 17.52
N LEU A 131 6.13 -11.65 18.41
CA LEU A 131 6.77 -11.66 19.72
C LEU A 131 7.90 -12.72 19.72
N PRO A 132 9.16 -12.34 19.46
CA PRO A 132 10.29 -13.26 19.45
C PRO A 132 10.50 -13.90 20.83
N LYS A 133 11.05 -15.11 20.86
CA LYS A 133 11.29 -15.84 22.11
C LYS A 133 12.18 -15.08 23.11
N MET A 134 13.11 -14.28 22.61
CA MET A 134 14.01 -13.46 23.44
C MET A 134 13.28 -12.30 24.14
N GLU A 135 12.14 -11.91 23.61
CA GLU A 135 11.30 -10.81 24.09
C GLU A 135 10.09 -11.34 24.91
N GLN A 136 10.04 -12.65 25.17
CA GLN A 136 9.02 -13.31 25.99
C GLN A 136 9.50 -13.43 27.44
N ILE A 137 8.58 -13.28 28.38
CA ILE A 137 8.86 -13.58 29.78
C ILE A 137 9.07 -15.09 29.93
N PRO A 138 10.17 -15.56 30.51
CA PRO A 138 10.54 -16.99 30.54
C PRO A 138 9.50 -17.95 31.12
N ASN A 139 8.65 -17.46 32.00
CA ASN A 139 7.62 -18.26 32.67
C ASN A 139 6.21 -18.09 32.08
N ASP A 140 6.08 -17.28 31.01
CA ASP A 140 4.82 -17.12 30.37
C ASP A 140 4.52 -18.26 29.38
N PHE A 141 3.29 -18.72 29.40
CA PHE A 141 2.77 -19.72 28.49
C PHE A 141 1.76 -19.06 27.55
N TYR A 142 2.00 -19.17 26.25
CA TYR A 142 1.12 -18.63 25.23
C TYR A 142 0.34 -19.76 24.57
N ARG A 143 -0.97 -19.59 24.45
CA ARG A 143 -1.86 -20.50 23.74
C ARG A 143 -2.61 -19.74 22.67
N LYS A 144 -3.00 -20.45 21.61
CA LYS A 144 -3.87 -19.88 20.59
C LYS A 144 -5.19 -19.42 21.22
N GLY A 145 -5.58 -18.18 20.94
CA GLY A 145 -6.76 -17.53 21.51
C GLY A 145 -6.49 -16.70 22.76
N ASP A 146 -5.27 -16.72 23.32
CA ASP A 146 -4.93 -15.86 24.46
C ASP A 146 -4.76 -14.40 23.98
N THR A 147 -5.35 -13.47 24.70
CA THR A 147 -5.09 -12.04 24.50
C THR A 147 -3.86 -11.65 25.31
N ILE A 148 -2.89 -11.02 24.66
CA ILE A 148 -1.68 -10.52 25.29
C ILE A 148 -1.51 -9.01 25.09
N LYS A 149 -0.91 -8.36 26.09
CA LYS A 149 -0.41 -6.99 25.98
C LYS A 149 1.10 -7.04 25.84
N ALA A 150 1.65 -6.24 24.94
CA ALA A 150 3.09 -6.10 24.74
C ALA A 150 3.40 -4.70 24.23
N ILE A 151 4.65 -4.26 24.36
CA ILE A 151 5.11 -2.99 23.77
C ILE A 151 5.61 -3.22 22.36
N VAL A 152 5.38 -2.27 21.46
CA VAL A 152 6.03 -2.26 20.14
C VAL A 152 7.49 -1.84 20.33
N LYS A 153 8.42 -2.78 20.16
CA LYS A 153 9.85 -2.55 20.33
C LYS A 153 10.48 -1.92 19.10
N SER A 154 10.20 -2.47 17.95
CA SER A 154 10.72 -1.98 16.67
C SER A 154 9.86 -2.43 15.50
N VAL A 155 9.98 -1.74 14.40
CA VAL A 155 9.40 -2.13 13.12
C VAL A 155 10.52 -2.30 12.12
N GLU A 156 10.61 -3.46 11.52
CA GLU A 156 11.66 -3.80 10.55
C GLU A 156 11.03 -4.08 9.20
N MET A 157 11.69 -3.66 8.13
CA MET A 157 11.29 -4.02 6.77
C MET A 157 12.10 -5.25 6.34
N ASN A 158 11.46 -6.40 6.26
CA ASN A 158 12.10 -7.65 5.83
C ASN A 158 11.46 -8.13 4.53
N ASN A 159 12.24 -8.23 3.43
CA ASN A 159 11.77 -8.67 2.11
C ASN A 159 10.50 -7.93 1.65
N ASN A 160 10.48 -6.61 1.79
CA ASN A 160 9.35 -5.75 1.45
C ASN A 160 8.06 -6.07 2.26
N GLN A 161 8.21 -6.66 3.45
CA GLN A 161 7.14 -6.88 4.42
C GLN A 161 7.50 -6.21 5.75
N PRO A 162 6.63 -5.36 6.30
CA PRO A 162 6.83 -4.79 7.62
C PRO A 162 6.69 -5.91 8.66
N ARG A 163 7.68 -6.01 9.53
CA ARG A 163 7.69 -6.93 10.66
C ARG A 163 7.69 -6.12 11.94
N ILE A 164 6.60 -6.17 12.65
CA ILE A 164 6.40 -5.44 13.89
C ILE A 164 6.85 -6.34 15.04
N ILE A 165 7.91 -5.93 15.72
CA ILE A 165 8.52 -6.68 16.81
C ILE A 165 7.93 -6.20 18.14
N LEU A 166 7.31 -7.13 18.86
CA LEU A 166 6.79 -6.91 20.19
C LEU A 166 7.81 -7.32 21.26
N SER A 167 7.74 -6.70 22.43
CA SER A 167 8.48 -7.10 23.62
C SER A 167 7.58 -7.09 24.87
N ARG A 168 7.85 -8.04 25.77
CA ARG A 168 7.28 -8.10 27.12
C ARG A 168 8.37 -8.03 28.20
N THR A 169 9.64 -8.02 27.78
CA THR A 169 10.81 -7.94 28.67
C THR A 169 11.45 -6.56 28.69
N ASP A 170 10.98 -5.65 27.83
CA ASP A 170 11.46 -4.28 27.77
C ASP A 170 11.04 -3.50 29.02
N ASN A 171 11.94 -2.68 29.58
CA ASN A 171 11.65 -1.87 30.76
C ASN A 171 10.50 -0.89 30.51
N GLN A 172 10.44 -0.34 29.30
CA GLN A 172 9.36 0.57 28.91
C GLN A 172 7.98 -0.10 28.98
N PHE A 173 7.91 -1.43 28.76
CA PHE A 173 6.64 -2.15 28.91
C PHE A 173 6.09 -2.06 30.32
N LEU A 174 6.95 -2.22 31.33
CA LEU A 174 6.55 -2.10 32.73
C LEU A 174 6.15 -0.66 33.08
N GLU A 175 6.92 0.32 32.62
CA GLU A 175 6.62 1.75 32.83
C GLU A 175 5.24 2.10 32.25
N ARG A 176 4.97 1.72 31.01
CA ARG A 176 3.68 1.98 30.35
C ARG A 176 2.52 1.25 31.00
N LEU A 177 2.73 0.03 31.51
CA LEU A 177 1.70 -0.67 32.28
C LEU A 177 1.35 0.07 33.57
N PHE A 178 2.36 0.56 34.28
CA PHE A 178 2.10 1.37 35.48
C PHE A 178 1.40 2.68 35.15
N GLU A 179 1.77 3.36 34.09
CA GLU A 179 1.08 4.56 33.62
C GLU A 179 -0.42 4.29 33.31
N GLN A 180 -0.75 3.12 32.77
CA GLN A 180 -2.13 2.74 32.48
C GLN A 180 -2.94 2.33 33.70
N GLU A 181 -2.33 1.65 34.66
CA GLU A 181 -3.03 1.04 35.80
C GLU A 181 -3.01 1.92 37.06
N VAL A 182 -2.11 2.90 37.16
CA VAL A 182 -1.93 3.75 38.34
C VAL A 182 -2.22 5.22 37.96
N PRO A 183 -3.41 5.74 38.31
CA PRO A 183 -3.81 7.11 37.96
C PRO A 183 -2.83 8.19 38.43
N GLU A 184 -2.20 8.00 39.61
CA GLU A 184 -1.26 8.97 40.18
C GLU A 184 0.04 9.09 39.36
N ILE A 185 0.41 8.05 38.60
CA ILE A 185 1.52 8.09 37.65
C ILE A 185 1.09 8.81 36.39
N PHE A 186 -0.09 8.49 35.88
CA PHE A 186 -0.68 9.16 34.73
C PHE A 186 -0.82 10.67 34.95
N ASP A 187 -1.27 11.07 36.14
CA ASP A 187 -1.42 12.48 36.54
C ASP A 187 -0.08 13.16 36.87
N GLY A 188 1.05 12.46 36.79
CA GLY A 188 2.39 12.98 37.04
C GLY A 188 2.70 13.28 38.51
N LEU A 189 1.88 12.77 39.43
CA LEU A 189 2.07 12.92 40.88
C LEU A 189 3.20 12.02 41.42
N ILE A 190 3.40 10.88 40.75
CA ILE A 190 4.47 9.91 41.05
C ILE A 190 5.26 9.65 39.77
N THR A 191 6.57 9.67 39.85
CA THR A 191 7.49 9.34 38.74
C THR A 191 8.20 8.02 39.01
N ILE A 192 8.20 7.13 38.01
CA ILE A 192 9.01 5.91 38.02
C ILE A 192 10.45 6.30 37.64
N LYS A 193 11.43 5.79 38.37
CA LYS A 193 12.87 5.96 38.09
C LYS A 193 13.51 4.62 37.81
#